data_ab57be4f68bdbe356460257e073ef063
#
_entry.id   ab57be4f68bdbe356460257e073ef063
#
_cell.length_a   1.000
_cell.length_b   1.000
_cell.length_c   1.000
_cell.angle_alpha   90.00
_cell.angle_beta   90.00
_cell.angle_gamma   90.00
#
_symmetry.space_group_name_H-M   'P 1'
#
loop_
_entity.id
_entity.type
_entity.pdbx_description
1 polymer ?
#
loop_
_entity_poly.entity_id
_entity_poly.type
_entity_poly.pdbx_seq_one_letter_code
_entity_poly.pdbx_strand_id
1 'polypeptide(L)'
;MSPNQTDTDEAAQGKSARFDVTAIAASFPPTASTLLVDRYLTNRTAASARVFRVYKPTPPHYHATCDEYLFVLSGRGTVWMEDPSTKAEFAPGNLLFFERGTVHAMPDLLEEPVMFLSVDTPRREPTDIIFVNPEDGTPATFMTRNAQR
;
A
#
# COMPACT_ATOMS: atom_id res chain seq x y z
N MET A 1 -18.81 -11.76 2.46
CA MET A 1 -18.07 -11.01 2.84
C MET A 1 -18.20 -10.91 3.96
N SER A 2 -17.62 -10.92 4.01
CA SER A 2 -17.76 -10.64 5.15
C SER A 2 -18.52 -9.48 5.14
N PRO A 3 -19.48 -9.53 5.76
CA PRO A 3 -20.15 -8.34 6.00
C PRO A 3 -19.14 -7.36 6.31
N ASN A 4 -18.02 -7.85 6.72
CA ASN A 4 -17.07 -6.99 7.12
C ASN A 4 -16.51 -6.19 6.01
N GLN A 5 -16.37 -6.65 4.83
CA GLN A 5 -15.79 -5.84 3.76
C GLN A 5 -16.74 -4.70 3.40
N THR A 6 -18.01 -5.02 3.25
CA THR A 6 -18.98 -4.00 2.91
C THR A 6 -19.15 -3.00 4.03
N ASP A 7 -19.24 -3.49 5.24
CA ASP A 7 -19.42 -2.59 6.38
C ASP A 7 -18.23 -1.67 6.53
N THR A 8 -17.03 -2.19 6.33
CA THR A 8 -15.83 -1.38 6.41
C THR A 8 -15.82 -0.30 5.34
N ASP A 9 -16.18 -0.67 4.12
CA ASP A 9 -16.20 0.29 3.03
C ASP A 9 -17.23 1.37 3.28
N GLU A 10 -18.40 1.02 3.78
CA GLU A 10 -19.41 2.01 4.09
C GLU A 10 -18.99 2.93 5.20
N ALA A 11 -18.44 2.39 6.27
CA ALA A 11 -17.99 3.20 7.38
C ALA A 11 -16.86 4.12 6.94
N ALA A 12 -15.94 3.60 6.14
CA ALA A 12 -14.81 4.39 5.68
C ALA A 12 -15.22 5.44 4.67
N GLN A 13 -16.30 5.19 3.90
CA GLN A 13 -16.70 6.15 2.90
C GLN A 13 -17.37 7.35 3.45
N GLY A 14 -18.04 7.19 4.56
CA GLY A 14 -19.08 8.14 4.86
C GLY A 14 -18.73 9.28 5.74
N LYS A 15 -17.74 9.20 6.58
CA LYS A 15 -17.70 10.10 7.72
C LYS A 15 -16.34 10.73 7.93
N SER A 16 -16.39 11.98 8.35
CA SER A 16 -15.19 12.65 8.84
C SER A 16 -14.74 11.94 10.12
N ALA A 17 -13.45 11.72 10.28
CA ALA A 17 -12.93 10.96 11.40
C ALA A 17 -11.48 11.34 11.66
N ARG A 18 -11.04 11.01 12.87
CA ARG A 18 -9.63 11.13 13.25
C ARG A 18 -9.10 9.72 13.45
N PHE A 19 -7.97 9.41 12.84
CA PHE A 19 -7.37 8.10 12.94
C PHE A 19 -6.03 8.19 13.66
N ASP A 20 -5.80 7.27 14.59
CA ASP A 20 -4.49 7.13 15.22
C ASP A 20 -3.68 6.18 14.34
N VAL A 21 -3.00 6.76 13.37
CA VAL A 21 -2.28 5.98 12.35
C VAL A 21 -1.16 5.16 12.98
N THR A 22 -0.49 5.71 14.01
CA THR A 22 0.58 4.99 14.70
C THR A 22 0.05 3.73 15.38
N ALA A 23 -1.10 3.86 16.06
CA ALA A 23 -1.69 2.70 16.73
C ALA A 23 -2.14 1.65 15.72
N ILE A 24 -2.70 2.07 14.59
CA ILE A 24 -3.12 1.14 13.55
C ILE A 24 -1.90 0.41 12.98
N ALA A 25 -0.83 1.15 12.69
CA ALA A 25 0.40 0.55 12.17
C ALA A 25 0.97 -0.49 13.14
N ALA A 26 0.91 -0.21 14.43
CA ALA A 26 1.42 -1.13 15.42
C ALA A 26 0.59 -2.40 15.57
N SER A 27 -0.61 -2.43 15.00
CA SER A 27 -1.50 -3.59 15.15
C SER A 27 -1.29 -4.68 14.09
N PHE A 28 -0.46 -4.44 13.07
CA PHE A 28 -0.24 -5.45 12.04
C PHE A 28 0.56 -6.62 12.60
N PRO A 29 0.27 -7.85 12.11
CA PRO A 29 0.99 -9.03 12.60
C PRO A 29 2.48 -8.99 12.22
N PRO A 30 3.33 -9.72 12.95
CA PRO A 30 4.77 -9.72 12.65
C PRO A 30 5.11 -10.44 11.35
N THR A 31 4.25 -11.33 10.86
CA THR A 31 4.47 -12.04 9.60
C THR A 31 3.17 -12.11 8.82
N ALA A 32 3.29 -12.32 7.51
CA ALA A 32 2.13 -12.49 6.64
C ALA A 32 2.51 -13.39 5.48
N SER A 33 1.48 -14.01 4.87
CA SER A 33 1.70 -14.87 3.71
C SER A 33 1.71 -14.07 2.42
N THR A 34 1.18 -12.87 2.42
CA THR A 34 1.18 -11.99 1.27
C THR A 34 2.29 -10.96 1.38
N LEU A 35 2.54 -10.25 0.30
CA LEU A 35 3.60 -9.25 0.25
C LEU A 35 3.32 -8.12 1.22
N LEU A 36 2.08 -7.69 1.32
CA LEU A 36 1.69 -6.67 2.29
C LEU A 36 0.32 -6.97 2.86
N VAL A 37 0.02 -6.31 3.98
CA VAL A 37 -1.28 -6.36 4.63
C VAL A 37 -1.73 -4.94 4.86
N ASP A 38 -2.96 -4.61 4.49
CA ASP A 38 -3.46 -3.25 4.60
C ASP A 38 -4.72 -3.13 5.44
N ARG A 39 -4.99 -1.92 5.87
CA ARG A 39 -6.23 -1.55 6.53
C ARG A 39 -6.70 -0.22 5.96
N TYR A 40 -7.93 -0.18 5.47
CA TYR A 40 -8.52 1.05 4.96
C TYR A 40 -8.90 1.99 6.10
N LEU A 41 -8.62 3.27 5.89
CA LEU A 41 -9.09 4.35 6.75
C LEU A 41 -10.32 4.99 6.14
N THR A 42 -10.23 5.33 4.87
CA THR A 42 -11.37 5.83 4.09
C THR A 42 -11.31 5.19 2.71
N ASN A 43 -12.48 5.07 2.07
CA ASN A 43 -12.55 4.43 0.76
C ASN A 43 -13.64 5.11 -0.07
N ARG A 44 -13.36 6.33 -0.48
CA ARG A 44 -14.30 7.16 -1.23
C ARG A 44 -13.92 7.13 -2.70
N THR A 45 -14.89 7.44 -3.57
CA THR A 45 -14.63 7.47 -5.01
C THR A 45 -13.47 8.39 -5.37
N ALA A 46 -13.41 9.56 -4.74
CA ALA A 46 -12.38 10.55 -5.06
C ALA A 46 -11.00 10.15 -4.55
N ALA A 47 -10.93 9.36 -3.48
CA ALA A 47 -9.66 8.94 -2.90
C ALA A 47 -9.89 7.85 -1.89
N SER A 48 -8.90 6.98 -1.71
CA SER A 48 -8.89 6.02 -0.63
C SER A 48 -7.60 6.20 0.17
N ALA A 49 -7.69 6.00 1.49
CA ALA A 49 -6.53 6.11 2.38
C ALA A 49 -6.39 4.80 3.15
N ARG A 50 -5.16 4.32 3.24
CA ARG A 50 -4.86 3.04 3.89
C ARG A 50 -3.59 3.17 4.71
N VAL A 51 -3.47 2.31 5.71
CA VAL A 51 -2.19 2.04 6.36
C VAL A 51 -1.83 0.62 5.97
N PHE A 52 -0.57 0.38 5.62
CA PHE A 52 -0.17 -0.99 5.31
C PHE A 52 1.28 -1.28 5.75
N ARG A 53 1.53 -2.56 5.98
CA ARG A 53 2.87 -3.04 6.29
C ARG A 53 3.35 -3.93 5.15
N VAL A 54 4.59 -3.72 4.71
CA VAL A 54 5.21 -4.50 3.65
C VAL A 54 6.12 -5.54 4.29
N TYR A 55 5.97 -6.80 3.88
CA TYR A 55 6.72 -7.92 4.45
C TYR A 55 7.78 -8.48 3.50
N LYS A 56 7.67 -8.18 2.21
CA LYS A 56 8.57 -8.69 1.19
C LYS A 56 8.86 -7.58 0.18
N PRO A 57 10.01 -7.64 -0.50
CA PRO A 57 10.29 -6.68 -1.58
C PRO A 57 9.16 -6.67 -2.59
N THR A 58 8.84 -5.49 -3.10
CA THR A 58 7.78 -5.38 -4.11
C THR A 58 8.39 -5.42 -5.49
N PRO A 59 7.91 -6.31 -6.36
CA PRO A 59 8.41 -6.38 -7.73
C PRO A 59 7.90 -5.21 -8.57
N PRO A 60 8.49 -4.98 -9.74
CA PRO A 60 8.06 -3.89 -10.62
C PRO A 60 6.59 -4.02 -11.00
N HIS A 61 5.84 -2.96 -10.77
CA HIS A 61 4.41 -2.92 -11.07
C HIS A 61 3.96 -1.47 -11.20
N TYR A 62 2.72 -1.27 -11.66
CA TYR A 62 2.15 0.06 -11.74
C TYR A 62 0.65 -0.02 -11.49
N HIS A 63 0.05 1.14 -11.26
CA HIS A 63 -1.39 1.30 -11.12
C HIS A 63 -1.86 2.12 -12.30
N ALA A 64 -2.86 1.61 -13.04
CA ALA A 64 -3.26 2.21 -14.31
C ALA A 64 -4.22 3.38 -14.13
N THR A 65 -5.01 3.40 -13.05
CA THR A 65 -6.13 4.33 -12.94
C THR A 65 -6.08 5.25 -11.73
N CYS A 66 -5.01 5.20 -10.94
CA CYS A 66 -4.88 6.10 -9.79
C CYS A 66 -3.44 6.57 -9.61
N ASP A 67 -3.32 7.76 -9.02
CA ASP A 67 -2.04 8.25 -8.53
C ASP A 67 -1.90 7.76 -7.10
N GLU A 68 -0.67 7.48 -6.65
CA GLU A 68 -0.45 6.95 -5.32
C GLU A 68 0.54 7.80 -4.55
N TYR A 69 0.17 8.17 -3.32
CA TYR A 69 1.04 8.85 -2.37
C TYR A 69 1.34 7.88 -1.24
N LEU A 70 2.61 7.69 -0.92
CA LEU A 70 3.05 6.83 0.18
C LEU A 70 3.89 7.65 1.15
N PHE A 71 3.38 7.83 2.36
CA PHE A 71 4.15 8.49 3.42
C PHE A 71 4.77 7.40 4.30
N VAL A 72 6.09 7.41 4.43
CA VAL A 72 6.82 6.39 5.18
C VAL A 72 6.63 6.63 6.67
N LEU A 73 5.98 5.68 7.34
CA LEU A 73 5.73 5.74 8.78
C LEU A 73 6.84 5.07 9.57
N SER A 74 7.40 3.98 9.05
CA SER A 74 8.34 3.14 9.78
C SER A 74 9.20 2.38 8.81
N GLY A 75 10.44 2.08 9.21
CA GLY A 75 11.32 1.24 8.44
C GLY A 75 12.12 1.99 7.39
N ARG A 76 13.05 1.29 6.76
CA ARG A 76 13.86 1.82 5.66
C ARG A 76 13.93 0.79 4.57
N GLY A 77 14.02 1.26 3.34
CA GLY A 77 14.16 0.39 2.17
C GLY A 77 14.61 1.19 0.97
N THR A 78 14.53 0.58 -0.20
CA THR A 78 14.87 1.26 -1.46
C THR A 78 13.67 1.28 -2.37
N VAL A 79 13.64 2.27 -3.25
CA VAL A 79 12.57 2.45 -4.23
C VAL A 79 13.18 2.97 -5.53
N TRP A 80 12.63 2.55 -6.67
CA TRP A 80 12.95 3.18 -7.94
C TRP A 80 11.66 3.40 -8.72
N MET A 81 11.70 4.39 -9.60
CA MET A 81 10.58 4.78 -10.45
C MET A 81 11.07 4.83 -11.88
N GLU A 82 10.40 4.10 -12.78
CA GLU A 82 10.67 4.01 -14.22
C GLU A 82 11.99 3.36 -14.58
N ASP A 83 13.06 3.63 -13.86
CA ASP A 83 14.40 3.14 -14.20
C ASP A 83 15.04 2.54 -12.95
N PRO A 84 15.33 1.23 -12.96
CA PRO A 84 15.97 0.57 -11.80
C PRO A 84 17.30 1.19 -11.39
N SER A 85 18.00 1.87 -12.29
CA SER A 85 19.27 2.49 -11.95
C SER A 85 19.12 3.72 -11.07
N THR A 86 17.91 4.23 -10.91
CA THR A 86 17.66 5.41 -10.07
C THR A 86 17.32 5.03 -8.63
N LYS A 87 17.55 3.78 -8.25
CA LYS A 87 17.21 3.29 -6.92
C LYS A 87 17.77 4.19 -5.83
N ALA A 88 16.91 4.55 -4.86
CA ALA A 88 17.28 5.43 -3.76
C ALA A 88 16.63 4.91 -2.47
N GLU A 89 17.20 5.26 -1.32
CA GLU A 89 16.66 4.84 -0.04
C GLU A 89 15.51 5.72 0.38
N PHE A 90 14.54 5.12 1.07
CA PHE A 90 13.49 5.86 1.76
C PHE A 90 13.59 5.60 3.27
N ALA A 91 13.09 6.54 4.05
CA ALA A 91 13.12 6.49 5.51
C ALA A 91 11.87 7.19 6.05
N PRO A 92 11.56 6.98 7.34
CA PRO A 92 10.38 7.62 7.94
C PRO A 92 10.37 9.13 7.69
N GLY A 93 9.21 9.64 7.31
CA GLY A 93 9.04 11.05 6.98
C GLY A 93 9.17 11.38 5.51
N ASN A 94 9.61 10.43 4.69
CA ASN A 94 9.66 10.65 3.25
C ASN A 94 8.26 10.45 2.65
N LEU A 95 7.94 11.25 1.63
CA LEU A 95 6.72 11.06 0.86
C LEU A 95 7.13 10.59 -0.54
N LEU A 96 6.60 9.44 -0.95
CA LEU A 96 6.81 8.92 -2.30
C LEU A 96 5.55 9.18 -3.09
N PHE A 97 5.70 9.61 -4.33
CA PHE A 97 4.55 9.85 -5.21
C PHE A 97 4.76 9.10 -6.51
N PHE A 98 3.76 8.31 -6.89
CA PHE A 98 3.75 7.61 -8.17
C PHE A 98 2.55 8.08 -8.98
N GLU A 99 2.82 8.74 -10.10
CA GLU A 99 1.75 9.07 -11.03
C GLU A 99 1.23 7.78 -11.63
N ARG A 100 -0.05 7.74 -11.97
CA ARG A 100 -0.64 6.55 -12.60
C ARG A 100 0.18 6.14 -13.81
N GLY A 101 0.37 4.85 -13.98
CA GLY A 101 1.19 4.30 -15.06
C GLY A 101 2.68 4.25 -14.77
N THR A 102 3.14 4.85 -13.68
CA THR A 102 4.57 4.83 -13.35
C THR A 102 4.96 3.46 -12.81
N VAL A 103 5.85 2.79 -13.50
CA VAL A 103 6.41 1.51 -13.02
C VAL A 103 7.33 1.81 -11.84
N HIS A 104 7.12 1.10 -10.74
CA HIS A 104 7.95 1.29 -9.54
C HIS A 104 8.13 -0.03 -8.82
N ALA A 105 9.15 -0.08 -7.97
CA ALA A 105 9.46 -1.27 -7.18
C ALA A 105 10.18 -0.85 -5.91
N MET A 106 10.09 -1.72 -4.90
CA MET A 106 10.85 -1.57 -3.66
C MET A 106 11.66 -2.85 -3.49
N PRO A 107 12.86 -2.90 -4.08
CA PRO A 107 13.62 -4.15 -4.13
C PRO A 107 14.27 -4.55 -2.81
N ASP A 108 14.46 -3.61 -1.90
CA ASP A 108 15.15 -3.91 -0.64
C ASP A 108 14.36 -3.40 0.55
N LEU A 109 14.18 -4.25 1.55
CA LEU A 109 13.68 -3.85 2.86
C LEU A 109 14.90 -3.88 3.79
N LEU A 110 15.40 -2.70 4.14
CA LEU A 110 16.65 -2.60 4.88
C LEU A 110 16.46 -2.60 6.39
N GLU A 111 15.33 -2.08 6.85
CA GLU A 111 15.03 -2.01 8.27
C GLU A 111 13.54 -2.16 8.47
N GLU A 112 13.13 -3.22 9.16
CA GLU A 112 11.71 -3.52 9.34
C GLU A 112 11.24 -3.16 10.74
N PRO A 113 9.95 -2.95 10.95
CA PRO A 113 8.87 -3.08 9.98
C PRO A 113 8.78 -1.88 9.04
N VAL A 114 8.44 -2.15 7.79
CA VAL A 114 8.27 -1.10 6.78
C VAL A 114 6.77 -0.83 6.65
N MET A 115 6.35 0.38 6.97
CA MET A 115 4.94 0.73 7.02
C MET A 115 4.69 2.09 6.39
N PHE A 116 3.55 2.20 5.73
CA PHE A 116 3.18 3.40 4.98
C PHE A 116 1.76 3.83 5.28
N LEU A 117 1.55 5.14 5.20
CA LEU A 117 0.22 5.72 5.02
C LEU A 117 0.09 5.97 3.52
N SER A 118 -0.95 5.42 2.91
CA SER A 118 -1.14 5.49 1.46
C SER A 118 -2.42 6.23 1.13
N VAL A 119 -2.36 7.11 0.13
CA VAL A 119 -3.56 7.75 -0.42
C VAL A 119 -3.54 7.52 -1.93
N ASP A 120 -4.61 6.93 -2.44
CA ASP A 120 -4.79 6.71 -3.88
C ASP A 120 -5.88 7.64 -4.40
N THR A 121 -5.64 8.32 -5.52
CA THR A 121 -6.60 9.27 -6.10
C THR A 121 -6.71 9.08 -7.61
N PRO A 122 -7.91 8.76 -8.12
CA PRO A 122 -9.10 8.35 -7.39
C PRO A 122 -8.83 7.05 -6.64
N ARG A 123 -9.85 6.52 -5.94
CA ARG A 123 -9.64 5.31 -5.15
C ARG A 123 -9.10 4.19 -6.05
N ARG A 124 -8.17 3.42 -5.50
CA ARG A 124 -7.58 2.32 -6.26
C ARG A 124 -8.49 1.10 -6.20
N GLU A 125 -8.80 0.55 -7.37
CA GLU A 125 -9.50 -0.71 -7.41
C GLU A 125 -8.56 -1.82 -6.96
N PRO A 126 -9.05 -2.80 -6.23
CA PRO A 126 -8.18 -3.89 -5.73
C PRO A 126 -7.41 -4.62 -6.82
N THR A 127 -7.94 -4.65 -8.02
CA THR A 127 -7.29 -5.34 -9.13
C THR A 127 -6.32 -4.46 -9.91
N ASP A 128 -6.19 -3.18 -9.56
CA ASP A 128 -5.34 -2.25 -10.28
C ASP A 128 -3.89 -2.32 -9.78
N ILE A 129 -3.32 -3.51 -9.85
CA ILE A 129 -1.90 -3.76 -9.60
C ILE A 129 -1.44 -4.58 -10.78
N ILE A 130 -0.66 -3.96 -11.67
CA ILE A 130 -0.26 -4.59 -12.92
C ILE A 130 1.23 -4.85 -12.87
N PHE A 131 1.60 -6.13 -12.81
CA PHE A 131 3.01 -6.50 -12.76
C PHE A 131 3.63 -6.43 -14.15
N VAL A 132 4.83 -5.88 -14.21
CA VAL A 132 5.59 -5.84 -15.47
C VAL A 132 5.89 -7.26 -15.92
N ASN A 133 6.29 -8.13 -14.98
CA ASN A 133 6.48 -9.55 -15.24
C ASN A 133 5.29 -10.30 -14.63
N PRO A 134 4.42 -10.91 -15.46
CA PRO A 134 3.24 -11.59 -14.93
C PRO A 134 3.58 -12.70 -13.93
N GLU A 135 4.80 -13.25 -13.97
CA GLU A 135 5.17 -14.29 -13.04
C GLU A 135 5.46 -13.77 -11.64
N ASP A 136 5.57 -12.46 -11.47
CA ASP A 136 5.84 -11.87 -10.17
C ASP A 136 4.64 -11.93 -9.22
N GLY A 137 3.45 -12.22 -9.73
CA GLY A 137 2.30 -12.38 -8.86
C GLY A 137 1.02 -11.85 -9.46
N THR A 138 0.01 -11.77 -8.61
CA THR A 138 -1.31 -11.23 -8.93
C THR A 138 -1.72 -10.28 -7.83
N PRO A 139 -2.78 -9.48 -8.02
CA PRO A 139 -3.27 -8.65 -6.92
C PRO A 139 -3.56 -9.47 -5.65
N ALA A 140 -4.03 -10.70 -5.81
CA ALA A 140 -4.35 -11.53 -4.65
C ALA A 140 -3.13 -11.97 -3.87
N THR A 141 -1.99 -12.16 -4.54
CA THR A 141 -0.76 -12.54 -3.83
C THR A 141 -0.02 -11.31 -3.30
N PHE A 142 -0.34 -10.12 -3.84
CA PHE A 142 0.32 -8.90 -3.44
C PHE A 142 -0.13 -8.46 -2.05
N MET A 143 -1.42 -8.52 -1.74
CA MET A 143 -1.90 -8.04 -0.45
C MET A 143 -3.06 -8.83 0.08
N THR A 144 -3.16 -8.87 1.42
CA THR A 144 -4.33 -9.34 2.12
C THR A 144 -5.03 -8.11 2.67
N ARG A 145 -6.27 -7.89 2.21
CA ARG A 145 -7.01 -6.78 2.70
C ARG A 145 -7.51 -7.05 4.08
N ASN A 146 -7.29 -6.04 4.89
CA ASN A 146 -7.93 -6.05 6.14
C ASN A 146 -7.75 -7.31 6.85
N ALA A 147 -6.63 -7.65 6.86
CA ALA A 147 -6.15 -8.77 7.40
C ALA A 147 -6.99 -9.33 8.35
N GLN A 148 -7.22 -10.38 8.27
CA GLN A 148 -7.76 -11.11 9.15
C GLN A 148 -8.99 -10.70 9.50
N ARG A 149 -9.68 -10.23 8.74
CA ARG A 149 -10.95 -10.06 9.03
C ARG A 149 -11.72 -11.22 9.07
#